data_787fd9a43a319516ec93e4dc9dbd6f6c
#
_entry.id   787fd9a43a319516ec93e4dc9dbd6f6c
#
_cell.length_a   1.000
_cell.length_b   1.000
_cell.length_c   1.000
_cell.angle_alpha   90.00
_cell.angle_beta   90.00
_cell.angle_gamma   90.00
#
_symmetry.space_group_name_H-M   'P 1'
#
loop_
_entity.id
_entity.type
_entity.pdbx_description
1 polymer ?
#
loop_
_entity_poly.entity_id
_entity_poly.type
_entity_poly.pdbx_seq_one_letter_code
_entity_poly.pdbx_strand_id
1 'polypeptide(L)'
;MEGLQFMKISLVIDTSTPRTIAAIVADEKIIWSGFHDGATSHGEALGRLIDEAKNQATFKSIEQVVVGMGPGPFTGLRVGIAFARTFAMAREIPCIGVVSLDAIAGSNTALAEMASDFHVITDARRKEIYWAKYQKDGERITEPAVAKREEVDFENLPVIEFGFPDPLTLVTLATQPNSVRTQPLYLRKPDAVLPKLAALNYRAMNNFDLGAVIEIEKELFPDPWNLAQFKEELAGVPKTRSYFVAETGATKKVVGFAGLFCPGGGADADIQTISVSAQYQGNGIGQGLLDLLINAAIERNAPAIFLEVRAENEQARALYAKNGFTQISVRKNYDQNSQPRSKRSDAIIMQKTLGAAHE
;
A
#
# COMPACT_ATOMS: atom_id res chain seq x y z
N MET A 1 21.35 -48.21 -0.35
CA MET A 1 22.09 -47.19 -1.11
C MET A 1 21.53 -45.84 -0.64
N GLU A 2 22.14 -45.25 0.38
CA GLU A 2 21.86 -43.92 0.84
C GLU A 2 22.28 -42.95 -0.28
N GLY A 3 21.32 -42.23 -0.82
CA GLY A 3 21.58 -41.26 -1.88
C GLY A 3 22.51 -40.18 -1.36
N LEU A 4 23.68 -40.06 -1.93
CA LEU A 4 24.53 -38.89 -1.81
C LEU A 4 23.68 -37.69 -2.28
N GLN A 5 23.18 -36.94 -1.31
CA GLN A 5 22.54 -35.68 -1.55
C GLN A 5 23.65 -34.71 -1.98
N PHE A 6 23.87 -34.58 -3.29
CA PHE A 6 24.78 -33.56 -3.82
C PHE A 6 24.28 -32.21 -3.33
N MET A 7 25.01 -31.59 -2.41
CA MET A 7 24.66 -30.29 -1.89
C MET A 7 24.88 -29.27 -2.99
N LYS A 8 23.80 -28.59 -3.33
CA LYS A 8 23.72 -27.64 -4.46
C LYS A 8 24.50 -26.37 -4.17
N ILE A 9 25.23 -25.86 -5.16
CA ILE A 9 25.84 -24.55 -5.09
C ILE A 9 24.72 -23.48 -5.14
N SER A 10 24.60 -22.70 -4.06
CA SER A 10 23.54 -21.76 -3.86
C SER A 10 24.03 -20.31 -3.93
N LEU A 11 23.36 -19.46 -4.69
CA LEU A 11 23.46 -18.02 -4.53
C LEU A 11 22.43 -17.59 -3.47
N VAL A 12 22.91 -16.95 -2.42
CA VAL A 12 22.07 -16.43 -1.31
C VAL A 12 21.93 -14.93 -1.41
N ILE A 13 20.71 -14.43 -1.23
CA ILE A 13 20.42 -12.99 -1.25
C ILE A 13 19.46 -12.67 -0.10
N ASP A 14 19.78 -11.65 0.70
CA ASP A 14 18.81 -11.05 1.64
C ASP A 14 18.90 -9.54 1.65
N THR A 15 17.73 -8.91 1.65
CA THR A 15 17.53 -7.44 1.72
C THR A 15 16.38 -7.08 2.67
N SER A 16 16.11 -7.97 3.63
CA SER A 16 15.02 -7.81 4.60
C SER A 16 15.36 -6.85 5.74
N THR A 17 16.65 -6.65 6.00
CA THR A 17 17.18 -5.77 7.05
C THR A 17 17.86 -4.55 6.41
N PRO A 18 18.36 -3.56 7.19
CA PRO A 18 19.18 -2.48 6.64
C PRO A 18 20.44 -2.93 5.91
N ARG A 19 20.86 -4.19 6.10
CA ARG A 19 22.00 -4.81 5.42
C ARG A 19 21.56 -5.52 4.15
N THR A 20 22.25 -5.29 3.04
CA THR A 20 22.20 -6.12 1.84
C THR A 20 23.20 -7.24 1.97
N ILE A 21 22.78 -8.47 1.79
CA ILE A 21 23.65 -9.65 1.87
C ILE A 21 23.61 -10.40 0.56
N ALA A 22 24.79 -10.81 0.06
CA ALA A 22 24.92 -11.79 -1.00
C ALA A 22 26.03 -12.78 -0.65
N ALA A 23 25.81 -14.07 -0.92
CA ALA A 23 26.81 -15.11 -0.67
C ALA A 23 26.72 -16.24 -1.68
N ILE A 24 27.82 -16.99 -1.85
CA ILE A 24 27.86 -18.28 -2.53
C ILE A 24 28.14 -19.34 -1.47
N VAL A 25 27.23 -20.29 -1.33
CA VAL A 25 27.31 -21.38 -0.38
C VAL A 25 27.38 -22.70 -1.16
N ALA A 26 28.35 -23.53 -0.83
CA ALA A 26 28.51 -24.87 -1.36
C ALA A 26 28.98 -25.79 -0.25
N ASP A 27 28.51 -27.06 -0.22
CA ASP A 27 28.93 -28.08 0.72
C ASP A 27 28.97 -27.60 2.19
N GLU A 28 27.89 -26.96 2.65
CA GLU A 28 27.75 -26.38 3.99
C GLU A 28 28.84 -25.35 4.34
N LYS A 29 29.46 -24.74 3.34
CA LYS A 29 30.48 -23.72 3.53
C LYS A 29 30.17 -22.47 2.72
N ILE A 30 30.44 -21.33 3.32
CA ILE A 30 30.42 -20.05 2.61
C ILE A 30 31.71 -19.98 1.77
N ILE A 31 31.55 -20.04 0.45
CA ILE A 31 32.67 -19.92 -0.52
C ILE A 31 33.03 -18.44 -0.70
N TRP A 32 32.02 -17.60 -0.70
CA TRP A 32 32.16 -16.15 -0.77
C TRP A 32 30.96 -15.50 -0.09
N SER A 33 31.18 -14.40 0.60
CA SER A 33 30.10 -13.56 1.09
C SER A 33 30.50 -12.08 1.06
N GLY A 34 29.53 -11.24 0.78
CA GLY A 34 29.66 -9.80 0.85
C GLY A 34 28.42 -9.18 1.45
N PHE A 35 28.58 -8.02 2.05
CA PHE A 35 27.45 -7.26 2.57
C PHE A 35 27.68 -5.76 2.41
N HIS A 36 26.58 -5.01 2.48
CA HIS A 36 26.60 -3.55 2.50
C HIS A 36 25.53 -3.03 3.46
N ASP A 37 25.94 -2.17 4.37
CA ASP A 37 25.03 -1.51 5.31
C ASP A 37 24.47 -0.23 4.70
N GLY A 38 23.13 -0.11 4.63
CA GLY A 38 22.47 1.05 4.07
C GLY A 38 21.04 0.76 3.60
N ALA A 39 20.07 1.16 4.39
CA ALA A 39 18.66 0.84 4.18
C ALA A 39 18.00 1.42 2.90
N THR A 40 18.67 2.32 2.20
CA THR A 40 18.13 3.00 0.99
C THR A 40 18.88 2.65 -0.30
N SER A 41 19.98 1.89 -0.22
CA SER A 41 20.88 1.61 -1.34
C SER A 41 20.90 0.13 -1.79
N HIS A 42 19.91 -0.67 -1.37
CA HIS A 42 19.89 -2.12 -1.66
C HIS A 42 20.10 -2.45 -3.14
N GLY A 43 19.51 -1.69 -4.07
CA GLY A 43 19.62 -1.97 -5.50
C GLY A 43 21.05 -1.80 -6.03
N GLU A 44 21.69 -0.69 -5.68
CA GLU A 44 23.09 -0.40 -6.07
C GLU A 44 24.06 -1.35 -5.36
N ALA A 45 23.83 -1.57 -4.05
CA ALA A 45 24.65 -2.47 -3.25
C ALA A 45 24.61 -3.91 -3.77
N LEU A 46 23.40 -4.43 -4.06
CA LEU A 46 23.25 -5.78 -4.58
C LEU A 46 23.95 -5.93 -5.95
N GLY A 47 23.82 -4.93 -6.83
CA GLY A 47 24.52 -4.92 -8.12
C GLY A 47 26.04 -5.09 -7.96
N ARG A 48 26.66 -4.30 -7.06
CA ARG A 48 28.09 -4.39 -6.76
C ARG A 48 28.48 -5.75 -6.18
N LEU A 49 27.73 -6.24 -5.18
CA LEU A 49 27.99 -7.53 -4.56
C LEU A 49 27.93 -8.69 -5.58
N ILE A 50 26.98 -8.65 -6.50
CA ILE A 50 26.88 -9.66 -7.55
C ILE A 50 28.06 -9.55 -8.54
N ASP A 51 28.52 -8.34 -8.88
CA ASP A 51 29.70 -8.17 -9.71
C ASP A 51 30.98 -8.71 -9.04
N GLU A 52 31.12 -8.54 -7.74
CA GLU A 52 32.20 -9.17 -6.95
C GLU A 52 32.06 -10.69 -6.93
N ALA A 53 30.85 -11.22 -6.72
CA ALA A 53 30.57 -12.66 -6.72
C ALA A 53 30.93 -13.32 -8.05
N LYS A 54 30.76 -12.64 -9.20
CA LYS A 54 31.15 -13.15 -10.53
C LYS A 54 32.61 -13.53 -10.66
N ASN A 55 33.49 -12.97 -9.83
CA ASN A 55 34.91 -13.30 -9.81
C ASN A 55 35.20 -14.66 -9.17
N GLN A 56 34.24 -15.26 -8.50
CA GLN A 56 34.38 -16.61 -7.92
C GLN A 56 34.21 -17.65 -9.00
N ALA A 57 35.11 -18.64 -9.03
CA ALA A 57 35.08 -19.74 -10.02
C ALA A 57 33.74 -20.52 -9.96
N THR A 58 33.16 -20.65 -8.76
CA THR A 58 31.90 -21.35 -8.49
C THR A 58 30.68 -20.60 -8.98
N PHE A 59 30.77 -19.29 -9.32
CA PHE A 59 29.63 -18.50 -9.74
C PHE A 59 28.90 -19.04 -10.97
N LYS A 60 29.66 -19.64 -11.92
CA LYS A 60 29.07 -20.24 -13.11
C LYS A 60 28.31 -21.53 -12.83
N SER A 61 28.65 -22.20 -11.74
CA SER A 61 28.07 -23.49 -11.31
C SER A 61 26.95 -23.36 -10.29
N ILE A 62 26.39 -22.15 -10.09
CA ILE A 62 25.24 -21.95 -9.22
C ILE A 62 24.04 -22.72 -9.77
N GLU A 63 23.43 -23.55 -8.90
CA GLU A 63 22.36 -24.50 -9.24
C GLU A 63 21.01 -24.08 -8.64
N GLN A 64 21.01 -23.15 -7.67
CA GLN A 64 19.81 -22.59 -7.08
C GLN A 64 20.06 -21.18 -6.51
N VAL A 65 18.96 -20.43 -6.31
CA VAL A 65 18.99 -19.17 -5.58
C VAL A 65 18.16 -19.35 -4.31
N VAL A 66 18.70 -18.94 -3.17
CA VAL A 66 17.97 -18.84 -1.89
C VAL A 66 17.83 -17.36 -1.54
N VAL A 67 16.60 -16.94 -1.28
CA VAL A 67 16.31 -15.52 -1.03
C VAL A 67 15.48 -15.31 0.22
N GLY A 68 15.87 -14.34 1.04
CA GLY A 68 15.07 -13.91 2.19
C GLY A 68 13.74 -13.28 1.76
N MET A 69 12.66 -13.84 2.32
CA MET A 69 11.28 -13.38 2.08
C MET A 69 10.75 -12.44 3.17
N GLY A 70 11.63 -11.98 4.06
CA GLY A 70 11.30 -11.11 5.17
C GLY A 70 10.87 -11.87 6.44
N PRO A 71 10.19 -11.18 7.35
CA PRO A 71 9.63 -9.84 7.20
C PRO A 71 10.68 -8.74 7.05
N GLY A 72 10.30 -7.65 6.43
CA GLY A 72 11.20 -6.51 6.19
C GLY A 72 10.52 -5.36 5.45
N PRO A 73 11.21 -4.22 5.29
CA PRO A 73 10.69 -3.07 4.57
C PRO A 73 10.35 -3.40 3.12
N PHE A 74 9.17 -2.99 2.68
CA PHE A 74 8.59 -3.32 1.37
C PHE A 74 9.55 -3.06 0.18
N THR A 75 10.23 -1.90 0.18
CA THR A 75 11.15 -1.54 -0.90
C THR A 75 12.39 -2.44 -0.89
N GLY A 76 12.97 -2.70 0.28
CA GLY A 76 14.13 -3.57 0.44
C GLY A 76 13.84 -4.99 -0.06
N LEU A 77 12.80 -5.61 0.47
CA LEU A 77 12.38 -6.97 0.09
C LEU A 77 12.21 -7.13 -1.42
N ARG A 78 11.57 -6.15 -2.07
CA ARG A 78 11.34 -6.21 -3.52
C ARG A 78 12.63 -6.26 -4.33
N VAL A 79 13.65 -5.53 -3.92
CA VAL A 79 14.94 -5.49 -4.63
C VAL A 79 15.56 -6.90 -4.65
N GLY A 80 15.75 -7.50 -3.48
CA GLY A 80 16.37 -8.83 -3.39
C GLY A 80 15.55 -9.91 -4.08
N ILE A 81 14.23 -9.93 -3.83
CA ILE A 81 13.34 -10.96 -4.40
C ILE A 81 13.22 -10.82 -5.93
N ALA A 82 13.09 -9.61 -6.46
CA ALA A 82 13.03 -9.40 -7.91
C ALA A 82 14.34 -9.85 -8.58
N PHE A 83 15.48 -9.45 -8.02
CA PHE A 83 16.77 -9.88 -8.52
C PHE A 83 16.91 -11.41 -8.49
N ALA A 84 16.64 -12.04 -7.35
CA ALA A 84 16.76 -13.48 -7.16
C ALA A 84 15.91 -14.28 -8.17
N ARG A 85 14.64 -13.87 -8.33
CA ARG A 85 13.73 -14.52 -9.29
C ARG A 85 14.17 -14.32 -10.73
N THR A 86 14.60 -13.12 -11.10
CA THR A 86 15.07 -12.83 -12.47
C THR A 86 16.34 -13.59 -12.78
N PHE A 87 17.30 -13.64 -11.83
CA PHE A 87 18.54 -14.39 -11.97
C PHE A 87 18.28 -15.89 -12.13
N ALA A 88 17.43 -16.45 -11.28
CA ALA A 88 17.04 -17.86 -11.32
C ALA A 88 16.33 -18.21 -12.63
N MET A 89 15.39 -17.36 -13.08
CA MET A 89 14.68 -17.55 -14.35
C MET A 89 15.64 -17.51 -15.54
N ALA A 90 16.58 -16.56 -15.58
CA ALA A 90 17.54 -16.42 -16.67
C ALA A 90 18.52 -17.61 -16.78
N ARG A 91 18.67 -18.36 -15.69
CA ARG A 91 19.53 -19.55 -15.64
C ARG A 91 18.77 -20.88 -15.59
N GLU A 92 17.44 -20.81 -15.61
CA GLU A 92 16.57 -21.99 -15.52
C GLU A 92 16.82 -22.85 -14.26
N ILE A 93 17.12 -22.17 -13.13
CA ILE A 93 17.40 -22.80 -11.84
C ILE A 93 16.32 -22.45 -10.81
N PRO A 94 16.11 -23.27 -9.76
CA PRO A 94 15.15 -22.97 -8.70
C PRO A 94 15.47 -21.68 -7.94
N CYS A 95 14.40 -20.96 -7.53
CA CYS A 95 14.47 -19.86 -6.58
C CYS A 95 13.61 -20.19 -5.36
N ILE A 96 14.26 -20.35 -4.20
CA ILE A 96 13.65 -20.77 -2.94
C ILE A 96 13.62 -19.57 -2.00
N GLY A 97 12.42 -19.21 -1.54
CA GLY A 97 12.25 -18.15 -0.55
C GLY A 97 12.25 -18.69 0.87
N VAL A 98 12.93 -18.02 1.78
CA VAL A 98 13.06 -18.41 3.19
C VAL A 98 12.70 -17.25 4.12
N VAL A 99 12.10 -17.55 5.27
CA VAL A 99 11.82 -16.52 6.29
C VAL A 99 13.15 -15.97 6.84
N SER A 100 13.35 -14.66 6.70
CA SER A 100 14.62 -14.02 7.09
C SER A 100 14.85 -14.03 8.62
N LEU A 101 13.80 -13.90 9.43
CA LEU A 101 13.92 -14.02 10.89
C LEU A 101 14.39 -15.40 11.34
N ASP A 102 13.96 -16.46 10.64
CA ASP A 102 14.39 -17.83 10.95
C ASP A 102 15.90 -17.99 10.72
N ALA A 103 16.44 -17.31 9.71
CA ALA A 103 17.87 -17.34 9.43
C ALA A 103 18.71 -16.53 10.45
N ILE A 104 18.10 -15.60 11.15
CA ILE A 104 18.73 -14.95 12.32
C ILE A 104 18.70 -15.91 13.51
N ALA A 105 17.54 -16.50 13.80
CA ALA A 105 17.33 -17.40 14.94
C ALA A 105 18.19 -18.67 14.86
N GLY A 106 18.27 -19.30 13.69
CA GLY A 106 18.99 -20.53 13.45
C GLY A 106 20.49 -20.37 13.20
N SER A 107 21.04 -19.15 13.30
CA SER A 107 22.47 -18.94 13.13
C SER A 107 23.27 -19.59 14.27
N ASN A 108 24.45 -20.14 13.96
CA ASN A 108 25.32 -20.77 14.99
C ASN A 108 25.64 -19.81 16.15
N THR A 109 25.80 -18.53 15.86
CA THR A 109 26.05 -17.51 16.90
C THR A 109 24.84 -17.38 17.81
N ALA A 110 23.64 -17.25 17.26
CA ALA A 110 22.41 -17.14 18.04
C ALA A 110 22.20 -18.39 18.91
N LEU A 111 22.29 -19.59 18.32
CA LEU A 111 22.07 -20.84 19.03
C LEU A 111 23.09 -21.09 20.15
N ALA A 112 24.34 -20.65 19.97
CA ALA A 112 25.37 -20.78 21.00
C ALA A 112 25.11 -19.90 22.24
N GLU A 113 24.39 -18.80 22.07
CA GLU A 113 24.08 -17.84 23.14
C GLU A 113 22.78 -18.18 23.89
N MET A 114 21.89 -18.98 23.30
CA MET A 114 20.55 -19.23 23.83
C MET A 114 20.49 -20.50 24.68
N ALA A 115 20.13 -20.35 25.94
CA ALA A 115 19.93 -21.46 26.89
C ALA A 115 18.43 -21.84 27.04
N SER A 116 17.52 -21.02 26.56
CA SER A 116 16.06 -21.16 26.63
C SER A 116 15.42 -20.70 25.33
N ASP A 117 14.11 -20.78 25.25
CA ASP A 117 13.34 -20.09 24.20
C ASP A 117 13.68 -18.60 24.20
N PHE A 118 13.56 -17.98 23.03
CA PHE A 118 13.96 -16.59 22.83
C PHE A 118 13.13 -15.90 21.74
N HIS A 119 13.27 -14.59 21.67
CA HIS A 119 12.67 -13.79 20.60
C HIS A 119 13.75 -13.26 19.65
N VAL A 120 13.40 -13.14 18.39
CA VAL A 120 14.20 -12.39 17.40
C VAL A 120 13.38 -11.17 16.99
N ILE A 121 14.03 -10.01 17.00
CA ILE A 121 13.42 -8.77 16.55
C ILE A 121 14.31 -8.05 15.53
N THR A 122 13.68 -7.42 14.54
CA THR A 122 14.34 -6.52 13.60
C THR A 122 13.55 -5.21 13.47
N ASP A 123 14.19 -4.16 12.98
CA ASP A 123 13.56 -2.83 12.87
C ASP A 123 12.48 -2.81 11.78
N ALA A 124 11.24 -2.49 12.16
CA ALA A 124 10.14 -2.24 11.25
C ALA A 124 9.91 -0.73 11.00
N ARG A 125 10.81 0.13 11.50
CA ARG A 125 10.71 1.60 11.50
C ARG A 125 9.53 2.12 12.32
N ARG A 126 9.47 3.46 12.54
CA ARG A 126 8.39 4.14 13.27
C ARG A 126 8.13 3.57 14.68
N LYS A 127 9.16 3.12 15.37
CA LYS A 127 9.09 2.49 16.69
C LYS A 127 8.38 1.13 16.72
N GLU A 128 8.20 0.51 15.55
CA GLU A 128 7.70 -0.85 15.39
C GLU A 128 8.86 -1.83 15.17
N ILE A 129 8.62 -3.09 15.49
CA ILE A 129 9.54 -4.20 15.28
C ILE A 129 8.85 -5.30 14.50
N TYR A 130 9.59 -5.98 13.63
CA TYR A 130 9.24 -7.33 13.20
C TYR A 130 9.77 -8.30 14.24
N TRP A 131 8.98 -9.29 14.63
CA TRP A 131 9.37 -10.22 15.68
C TRP A 131 8.74 -11.59 15.50
N ALA A 132 9.40 -12.62 16.08
CA ALA A 132 8.85 -13.94 16.27
C ALA A 132 9.54 -14.61 17.49
N LYS A 133 8.87 -15.62 18.07
CA LYS A 133 9.38 -16.44 19.17
C LYS A 133 9.93 -17.74 18.62
N TYR A 134 11.03 -18.19 19.18
CA TYR A 134 11.78 -19.39 18.78
C TYR A 134 12.08 -20.28 19.97
N GLN A 135 12.16 -21.60 19.74
CA GLN A 135 12.74 -22.54 20.68
C GLN A 135 14.25 -22.34 20.78
N LYS A 136 14.86 -22.83 21.84
CA LYS A 136 16.31 -22.76 22.06
C LYS A 136 17.17 -23.34 20.92
N ASP A 137 16.60 -24.22 20.10
CA ASP A 137 17.25 -24.84 18.94
C ASP A 137 17.01 -24.07 17.62
N GLY A 138 16.31 -22.91 17.69
CA GLY A 138 16.01 -22.04 16.56
C GLY A 138 14.75 -22.42 15.79
N GLU A 139 13.95 -23.40 16.23
CA GLU A 139 12.67 -23.69 15.60
C GLU A 139 11.65 -22.61 15.96
N ARG A 140 10.91 -22.12 14.95
CA ARG A 140 9.94 -21.05 15.14
C ARG A 140 8.68 -21.51 15.88
N ILE A 141 8.31 -20.82 16.96
CA ILE A 141 7.10 -21.05 17.75
C ILE A 141 5.93 -20.22 17.23
N THR A 142 6.16 -18.93 16.90
CA THR A 142 5.10 -18.03 16.45
C THR A 142 5.34 -17.53 15.03
N GLU A 143 4.28 -17.32 14.25
CA GLU A 143 4.44 -16.67 12.95
C GLU A 143 5.00 -15.26 13.13
N PRO A 144 5.84 -14.78 12.17
CA PRO A 144 6.36 -13.43 12.21
C PRO A 144 5.25 -12.39 12.25
N ALA A 145 5.39 -11.41 13.14
CA ALA A 145 4.42 -10.33 13.33
C ALA A 145 5.11 -8.96 13.33
N VAL A 146 4.30 -7.90 13.23
CA VAL A 146 4.73 -6.51 13.41
C VAL A 146 3.92 -5.87 14.53
N ALA A 147 4.60 -5.20 15.45
CA ALA A 147 3.97 -4.48 16.56
C ALA A 147 4.91 -3.37 17.07
N LYS A 148 4.41 -2.46 17.90
CA LYS A 148 5.30 -1.62 18.69
C LYS A 148 5.99 -2.48 19.75
N ARG A 149 7.26 -2.17 20.02
CA ARG A 149 8.04 -2.91 21.01
C ARG A 149 7.36 -3.02 22.37
N GLU A 150 6.70 -1.96 22.81
CA GLU A 150 5.97 -1.86 24.08
C GLU A 150 4.70 -2.70 24.15
N GLU A 151 4.19 -3.16 22.99
CA GLU A 151 2.98 -3.99 22.87
C GLU A 151 3.30 -5.49 22.87
N VAL A 152 4.60 -5.87 22.79
CA VAL A 152 5.03 -7.27 22.75
C VAL A 152 5.43 -7.72 24.15
N ASP A 153 4.78 -8.75 24.64
CA ASP A 153 5.21 -9.44 25.86
C ASP A 153 6.34 -10.42 25.53
N PHE A 154 7.54 -10.12 25.93
CA PHE A 154 8.71 -10.99 25.73
C PHE A 154 8.83 -12.09 26.80
N GLU A 155 7.88 -12.22 27.74
CA GLU A 155 7.81 -13.29 28.75
C GLU A 155 9.13 -13.41 29.59
N ASN A 156 9.87 -12.34 29.73
CA ASN A 156 11.23 -12.29 30.31
C ASN A 156 12.25 -13.22 29.64
N LEU A 157 12.00 -13.66 28.40
CA LEU A 157 12.92 -14.48 27.61
C LEU A 157 14.01 -13.60 26.96
N PRO A 158 15.16 -14.20 26.62
CA PRO A 158 16.19 -13.51 25.84
C PRO A 158 15.65 -12.97 24.51
N VAL A 159 16.22 -11.85 24.06
CA VAL A 159 15.87 -11.21 22.80
C VAL A 159 17.11 -10.99 21.96
N ILE A 160 17.13 -11.54 20.74
CA ILE A 160 18.14 -11.20 19.74
C ILE A 160 17.66 -9.93 19.03
N GLU A 161 18.37 -8.84 19.25
CA GLU A 161 18.04 -7.55 18.69
C GLU A 161 18.91 -7.24 17.47
N PHE A 162 18.23 -6.84 16.38
CA PHE A 162 18.91 -6.32 15.18
C PHE A 162 19.97 -7.25 14.55
N GLY A 163 19.75 -8.55 14.66
CA GLY A 163 20.54 -9.56 13.93
C GLY A 163 20.38 -9.45 12.42
N PHE A 164 21.30 -10.11 11.71
CA PHE A 164 21.24 -10.22 10.25
C PHE A 164 21.07 -11.68 9.84
N PRO A 165 20.30 -11.97 8.77
CA PRO A 165 20.16 -13.32 8.26
C PRO A 165 21.52 -13.94 7.91
N ASP A 166 21.79 -15.11 8.46
CA ASP A 166 23.02 -15.85 8.16
C ASP A 166 22.89 -16.62 6.84
N PRO A 167 23.82 -16.44 5.89
CA PRO A 167 23.74 -17.09 4.58
C PRO A 167 23.72 -18.62 4.61
N LEU A 168 24.47 -19.21 5.52
CA LEU A 168 24.53 -20.68 5.65
C LEU A 168 23.20 -21.21 6.17
N THR A 169 22.66 -20.55 7.19
CA THR A 169 21.36 -20.88 7.77
C THR A 169 20.24 -20.72 6.74
N LEU A 170 20.25 -19.68 5.89
CA LEU A 170 19.27 -19.53 4.79
C LEU A 170 19.25 -20.74 3.87
N VAL A 171 20.43 -21.30 3.50
CA VAL A 171 20.51 -22.50 2.66
C VAL A 171 19.99 -23.72 3.40
N THR A 172 20.34 -23.91 4.66
CA THR A 172 19.84 -25.03 5.49
C THR A 172 18.32 -25.00 5.60
N LEU A 173 17.75 -23.82 5.88
CA LEU A 173 16.31 -23.61 6.00
C LEU A 173 15.54 -23.75 4.67
N ALA A 174 16.21 -23.61 3.53
CA ALA A 174 15.60 -23.82 2.21
C ALA A 174 15.10 -25.25 1.97
N THR A 175 15.53 -26.21 2.79
CA THR A 175 15.02 -27.58 2.79
C THR A 175 13.91 -27.85 3.81
N GLN A 176 13.60 -26.89 4.67
CA GLN A 176 12.64 -27.03 5.76
C GLN A 176 11.29 -26.39 5.39
N PRO A 177 10.20 -27.18 5.28
CA PRO A 177 8.90 -26.69 4.82
C PRO A 177 8.34 -25.50 5.63
N ASN A 178 8.59 -25.48 6.95
CA ASN A 178 8.09 -24.43 7.86
C ASN A 178 8.73 -23.05 7.61
N SER A 179 9.95 -23.02 7.08
CA SER A 179 10.70 -21.81 6.79
C SER A 179 10.58 -21.34 5.33
N VAL A 180 10.17 -22.25 4.41
CA VAL A 180 10.01 -21.91 2.99
C VAL A 180 8.75 -21.08 2.74
N ARG A 181 8.88 -20.04 1.92
CA ARG A 181 7.77 -19.15 1.52
C ARG A 181 7.80 -18.88 0.02
N THR A 182 6.65 -18.95 -0.60
CA THR A 182 6.45 -18.58 -2.02
C THR A 182 6.11 -17.11 -2.21
N GLN A 183 5.59 -16.46 -1.15
CA GLN A 183 5.21 -15.06 -1.14
C GLN A 183 6.01 -14.29 -0.08
N PRO A 184 6.37 -13.02 -0.37
CA PRO A 184 7.02 -12.16 0.60
C PRO A 184 6.16 -11.89 1.83
N LEU A 185 6.77 -11.81 3.00
CA LEU A 185 6.11 -11.45 4.25
C LEU A 185 5.98 -9.93 4.39
N TYR A 186 5.04 -9.34 3.67
CA TYR A 186 4.67 -7.92 3.80
C TYR A 186 3.76 -7.73 5.01
N LEU A 187 4.31 -7.76 6.22
CA LEU A 187 3.53 -7.61 7.46
C LEU A 187 3.08 -6.17 7.71
N ARG A 188 3.72 -5.22 7.07
CA ARG A 188 3.34 -3.82 7.10
C ARG A 188 2.72 -3.42 5.77
N LYS A 189 1.61 -2.68 5.83
CA LYS A 189 1.06 -2.05 4.63
C LYS A 189 2.14 -1.12 4.03
N PRO A 190 2.29 -1.08 2.71
CA PRO A 190 3.23 -0.17 2.08
C PRO A 190 3.06 1.24 2.66
N ASP A 191 4.17 1.85 3.09
CA ASP A 191 4.21 3.27 3.50
C ASP A 191 4.08 4.22 2.30
N ALA A 192 3.39 3.80 1.25
CA ALA A 192 2.96 4.69 0.21
C ALA A 192 1.93 5.67 0.81
N VAL A 193 2.41 6.56 1.68
CA VAL A 193 1.86 7.89 1.72
C VAL A 193 2.10 8.38 0.30
N LEU A 194 1.03 8.44 -0.49
CA LEU A 194 1.05 9.20 -1.73
C LEU A 194 1.79 10.49 -1.39
N PRO A 195 2.82 10.89 -2.16
CA PRO A 195 3.58 12.10 -1.86
C PRO A 195 2.54 13.16 -1.51
N LYS A 196 2.69 13.83 -0.34
CA LYS A 196 1.80 14.93 0.05
C LYS A 196 1.58 15.70 -1.20
N LEU A 197 0.34 15.66 -1.75
CA LEU A 197 0.05 16.20 -3.08
C LEU A 197 0.62 17.61 -3.11
N ALA A 198 1.74 17.77 -3.80
CA ALA A 198 2.40 19.04 -3.91
C ALA A 198 1.38 19.98 -4.53
N ALA A 199 0.85 20.90 -3.74
CA ALA A 199 -0.18 21.88 -4.04
C ALA A 199 -1.29 21.34 -4.96
N LEU A 200 -2.44 21.01 -4.37
CA LEU A 200 -3.67 20.84 -5.14
C LEU A 200 -4.11 22.21 -5.68
N ASN A 201 -4.47 22.24 -6.93
CA ASN A 201 -5.10 23.38 -7.54
C ASN A 201 -6.57 23.05 -7.82
N TYR A 202 -7.46 23.96 -7.42
CA TYR A 202 -8.89 23.84 -7.67
C TYR A 202 -9.29 24.93 -8.66
N ARG A 203 -10.03 24.57 -9.68
CA ARG A 203 -10.51 25.53 -10.69
C ARG A 203 -11.85 25.11 -11.28
N ALA A 204 -12.50 26.03 -11.97
CA ALA A 204 -13.68 25.70 -12.75
C ALA A 204 -13.36 24.62 -13.80
N MET A 205 -14.27 23.67 -13.95
CA MET A 205 -14.23 22.62 -14.98
C MET A 205 -14.53 23.22 -16.35
N ASN A 206 -13.86 22.70 -17.36
CA ASN A 206 -14.11 23.04 -18.75
C ASN A 206 -14.18 21.78 -19.64
N ASN A 207 -14.48 21.94 -20.92
CA ASN A 207 -14.64 20.81 -21.85
C ASN A 207 -13.38 19.97 -22.04
N PHE A 208 -12.17 20.51 -21.82
CA PHE A 208 -10.91 19.76 -21.92
C PHE A 208 -10.72 18.77 -20.77
N ASP A 209 -11.43 18.95 -19.67
CA ASP A 209 -11.35 18.08 -18.50
C ASP A 209 -12.19 16.81 -18.63
N LEU A 210 -13.17 16.81 -19.56
CA LEU A 210 -14.19 15.77 -19.67
C LEU A 210 -13.60 14.37 -19.89
N GLY A 211 -12.48 14.25 -20.59
CA GLY A 211 -11.81 12.97 -20.75
C GLY A 211 -11.38 12.36 -19.42
N ALA A 212 -10.71 13.14 -18.59
CA ALA A 212 -10.26 12.71 -17.26
C ALA A 212 -11.43 12.50 -16.29
N VAL A 213 -12.45 13.35 -16.34
CA VAL A 213 -13.66 13.26 -15.50
C VAL A 213 -14.40 11.95 -15.78
N ILE A 214 -14.58 11.58 -17.05
CA ILE A 214 -15.23 10.32 -17.45
C ILE A 214 -14.45 9.09 -17.00
N GLU A 215 -13.11 9.13 -17.02
CA GLU A 215 -12.31 8.01 -16.53
C GLU A 215 -12.44 7.86 -15.00
N ILE A 216 -12.51 8.95 -14.23
CA ILE A 216 -12.78 8.91 -12.79
C ILE A 216 -14.20 8.39 -12.52
N GLU A 217 -15.17 8.82 -13.32
CA GLU A 217 -16.56 8.38 -13.19
C GLU A 217 -16.68 6.86 -13.40
N LYS A 218 -16.06 6.34 -14.47
CA LYS A 218 -16.02 4.90 -14.75
C LYS A 218 -15.28 4.08 -13.68
N GLU A 219 -14.27 4.67 -13.07
CA GLU A 219 -13.53 4.03 -11.98
C GLU A 219 -14.40 3.81 -10.72
N LEU A 220 -15.30 4.77 -10.45
CA LEU A 220 -16.00 4.85 -9.17
C LEU A 220 -17.45 4.35 -9.21
N PHE A 221 -18.10 4.42 -10.35
CA PHE A 221 -19.53 4.13 -10.48
C PHE A 221 -19.82 2.99 -11.45
N PRO A 222 -20.71 2.06 -11.09
CA PRO A 222 -21.12 0.99 -11.97
C PRO A 222 -22.01 1.48 -13.14
N ASP A 223 -22.68 2.62 -12.98
CA ASP A 223 -23.49 3.30 -14.00
C ASP A 223 -22.99 4.74 -14.15
N PRO A 224 -21.86 4.94 -14.84
CA PRO A 224 -21.20 6.23 -14.93
C PRO A 224 -21.93 7.18 -15.89
N TRP A 225 -21.94 8.46 -15.57
CA TRP A 225 -22.39 9.48 -16.51
C TRP A 225 -21.52 9.48 -17.78
N ASN A 226 -22.19 9.69 -18.90
CA ASN A 226 -21.54 9.72 -20.20
C ASN A 226 -21.14 11.16 -20.60
N LEU A 227 -20.40 11.26 -21.70
CA LEU A 227 -19.92 12.54 -22.23
C LEU A 227 -21.06 13.54 -22.56
N ALA A 228 -22.20 13.05 -23.04
CA ALA A 228 -23.32 13.91 -23.41
C ALA A 228 -23.94 14.56 -22.16
N GLN A 229 -24.12 13.80 -21.09
CA GLN A 229 -24.63 14.30 -19.80
C GLN A 229 -23.70 15.37 -19.21
N PHE A 230 -22.39 15.13 -19.16
CA PHE A 230 -21.45 16.16 -18.67
C PHE A 230 -21.42 17.41 -19.55
N LYS A 231 -21.55 17.28 -20.86
CA LYS A 231 -21.65 18.46 -21.75
C LYS A 231 -22.92 19.27 -21.50
N GLU A 232 -24.05 18.61 -21.27
CA GLU A 232 -25.31 19.24 -20.93
C GLU A 232 -25.19 20.03 -19.59
N GLU A 233 -24.60 19.42 -18.59
CA GLU A 233 -24.34 20.06 -17.31
C GLU A 233 -23.43 21.31 -17.47
N LEU A 234 -22.34 21.19 -18.22
CA LEU A 234 -21.43 22.30 -18.47
C LEU A 234 -22.06 23.43 -19.29
N ALA A 235 -23.05 23.14 -20.15
CA ALA A 235 -23.78 24.16 -20.87
C ALA A 235 -24.62 25.10 -19.94
N GLY A 236 -24.94 24.61 -18.74
CA GLY A 236 -25.62 25.40 -17.71
C GLY A 236 -24.68 26.30 -16.90
N VAL A 237 -23.35 26.15 -17.03
CA VAL A 237 -22.35 26.96 -16.33
C VAL A 237 -22.18 28.32 -17.05
N PRO A 238 -22.10 29.46 -16.33
CA PRO A 238 -22.28 29.64 -14.88
C PRO A 238 -23.73 29.95 -14.46
N LYS A 239 -24.72 29.87 -15.33
CA LYS A 239 -26.08 30.34 -15.06
C LYS A 239 -26.78 29.59 -13.92
N THR A 240 -26.88 28.28 -14.04
CA THR A 240 -27.58 27.39 -13.10
C THR A 240 -26.74 26.26 -12.57
N ARG A 241 -25.48 26.17 -12.99
CA ARG A 241 -24.53 25.10 -12.66
C ARG A 241 -23.20 25.67 -12.21
N SER A 242 -22.51 24.96 -11.32
CA SER A 242 -21.10 25.18 -10.99
C SER A 242 -20.38 23.85 -10.96
N TYR A 243 -19.34 23.73 -11.77
CA TYR A 243 -18.52 22.53 -11.84
C TYR A 243 -17.05 22.87 -11.60
N PHE A 244 -16.40 22.08 -10.75
CA PHE A 244 -15.00 22.28 -10.37
C PHE A 244 -14.22 21.00 -10.56
N VAL A 245 -12.92 21.14 -10.82
CA VAL A 245 -11.93 20.06 -10.82
C VAL A 245 -10.84 20.33 -9.79
N ALA A 246 -10.32 19.26 -9.20
CA ALA A 246 -9.09 19.27 -8.44
C ALA A 246 -7.99 18.67 -9.31
N GLU A 247 -6.87 19.38 -9.48
CA GLU A 247 -5.71 18.91 -10.26
C GLU A 247 -4.43 18.93 -9.43
N THR A 248 -3.48 18.06 -9.77
CA THR A 248 -2.15 18.02 -9.13
C THR A 248 -1.30 19.19 -9.63
N GLY A 249 -0.61 19.91 -8.71
CA GLY A 249 0.16 21.09 -9.05
C GLY A 249 1.29 20.87 -10.07
N ALA A 250 1.96 19.73 -10.00
CA ALA A 250 3.13 19.45 -10.85
C ALA A 250 2.74 19.01 -12.28
N THR A 251 1.76 18.13 -12.42
CA THR A 251 1.40 17.52 -13.71
C THR A 251 0.07 18.01 -14.27
N LYS A 252 -0.65 18.84 -13.54
CA LYS A 252 -2.01 19.33 -13.86
C LYS A 252 -3.00 18.18 -14.18
N LYS A 253 -2.73 16.98 -13.61
CA LYS A 253 -3.62 15.84 -13.76
C LYS A 253 -4.88 16.07 -12.93
N VAL A 254 -6.05 15.99 -13.55
CA VAL A 254 -7.34 16.01 -12.86
C VAL A 254 -7.46 14.73 -12.02
N VAL A 255 -7.73 14.89 -10.72
CA VAL A 255 -7.78 13.81 -9.72
C VAL A 255 -9.10 13.77 -8.95
N GLY A 256 -9.97 14.75 -9.18
CA GLY A 256 -11.31 14.80 -8.61
C GLY A 256 -12.12 15.89 -9.27
N PHE A 257 -13.43 15.81 -9.14
CA PHE A 257 -14.37 16.81 -9.66
C PHE A 257 -15.63 16.87 -8.81
N ALA A 258 -16.37 17.96 -8.94
CA ALA A 258 -17.66 18.15 -8.28
C ALA A 258 -18.57 19.05 -9.09
N GLY A 259 -19.88 18.82 -8.95
CA GLY A 259 -20.93 19.58 -9.63
C GLY A 259 -22.07 19.97 -8.71
N LEU A 260 -22.55 21.18 -8.88
CA LEU A 260 -23.69 21.77 -8.18
C LEU A 260 -24.72 22.29 -9.18
N PHE A 261 -25.97 21.95 -8.95
CA PHE A 261 -27.11 22.67 -9.51
C PHE A 261 -27.57 23.75 -8.52
N CYS A 262 -27.63 24.98 -8.94
CA CYS A 262 -28.09 26.08 -8.13
C CYS A 262 -28.67 27.16 -9.05
N PRO A 263 -29.99 27.17 -9.27
CA PRO A 263 -30.61 28.07 -10.24
C PRO A 263 -30.59 29.53 -9.82
N GLY A 264 -30.34 29.84 -8.53
CA GLY A 264 -30.38 31.19 -7.98
C GLY A 264 -31.82 31.64 -7.64
N GLY A 265 -32.00 32.94 -7.38
CA GLY A 265 -33.31 33.48 -7.08
C GLY A 265 -33.94 33.01 -5.76
N GLY A 266 -33.11 32.57 -4.79
CA GLY A 266 -33.60 32.04 -3.52
C GLY A 266 -34.07 30.60 -3.57
N ALA A 267 -33.79 29.88 -4.66
CA ALA A 267 -34.03 28.43 -4.74
C ALA A 267 -32.90 27.64 -4.08
N ASP A 268 -33.23 26.47 -3.59
CA ASP A 268 -32.26 25.52 -3.01
C ASP A 268 -31.23 25.02 -4.04
N ALA A 269 -30.09 24.69 -3.55
CA ALA A 269 -29.01 24.07 -4.34
C ALA A 269 -28.96 22.55 -4.15
N ASP A 270 -28.46 21.83 -5.15
CA ASP A 270 -28.35 20.38 -5.14
C ASP A 270 -26.97 19.94 -5.64
N ILE A 271 -26.24 19.20 -4.80
CA ILE A 271 -24.96 18.60 -5.17
C ILE A 271 -25.24 17.41 -6.07
N GLN A 272 -24.84 17.53 -7.34
CA GLN A 272 -25.04 16.50 -8.36
C GLN A 272 -24.03 15.35 -8.23
N THR A 273 -22.78 15.70 -7.93
CA THR A 273 -21.69 14.74 -7.81
C THR A 273 -20.51 15.34 -7.04
N ILE A 274 -19.77 14.49 -6.29
CA ILE A 274 -18.42 14.75 -5.78
C ILE A 274 -17.65 13.44 -5.93
N SER A 275 -16.60 13.46 -6.73
CA SER A 275 -15.82 12.28 -7.07
C SER A 275 -14.33 12.57 -6.97
N VAL A 276 -13.60 11.61 -6.35
CA VAL A 276 -12.14 11.65 -6.23
C VAL A 276 -11.61 10.28 -6.61
N SER A 277 -10.71 10.23 -7.61
CA SER A 277 -10.06 8.98 -8.05
C SER A 277 -9.52 8.20 -6.85
N ALA A 278 -9.71 6.87 -6.84
CA ALA A 278 -9.49 6.01 -5.68
C ALA A 278 -8.09 6.17 -5.07
N GLN A 279 -7.06 6.29 -5.93
CA GLN A 279 -5.67 6.46 -5.50
C GLN A 279 -5.39 7.80 -4.80
N TYR A 280 -6.30 8.79 -4.93
CA TYR A 280 -6.15 10.13 -4.34
C TYR A 280 -7.13 10.40 -3.18
N GLN A 281 -8.00 9.46 -2.84
CA GLN A 281 -8.89 9.56 -1.70
C GLN A 281 -8.10 9.65 -0.38
N GLY A 282 -8.71 10.18 0.68
CA GLY A 282 -8.06 10.36 1.98
C GLY A 282 -7.08 11.55 2.08
N ASN A 283 -6.90 12.35 1.01
CA ASN A 283 -5.99 13.50 0.95
C ASN A 283 -6.69 14.87 1.09
N GLY A 284 -7.92 14.91 1.56
CA GLY A 284 -8.67 16.17 1.74
C GLY A 284 -9.28 16.75 0.47
N ILE A 285 -9.13 16.11 -0.71
CA ILE A 285 -9.63 16.62 -1.99
C ILE A 285 -11.14 16.79 -1.98
N GLY A 286 -11.86 15.78 -1.45
CA GLY A 286 -13.31 15.85 -1.34
C GLY A 286 -13.79 17.00 -0.45
N GLN A 287 -13.05 17.34 0.61
CA GLN A 287 -13.32 18.50 1.45
C GLN A 287 -13.18 19.80 0.64
N GLY A 288 -12.06 19.98 -0.06
CA GLY A 288 -11.84 21.20 -0.85
C GLY A 288 -12.88 21.39 -1.97
N LEU A 289 -13.30 20.27 -2.63
CA LEU A 289 -14.37 20.31 -3.62
C LEU A 289 -15.72 20.67 -2.99
N LEU A 290 -16.05 20.10 -1.82
CA LEU A 290 -17.29 20.41 -1.10
C LEU A 290 -17.32 21.87 -0.66
N ASP A 291 -16.21 22.41 -0.17
CA ASP A 291 -16.10 23.83 0.23
C ASP A 291 -16.41 24.77 -0.95
N LEU A 292 -15.92 24.45 -2.15
CA LEU A 292 -16.22 25.22 -3.36
C LEU A 292 -17.70 25.17 -3.74
N LEU A 293 -18.35 24.00 -3.62
CA LEU A 293 -19.79 23.90 -3.88
C LEU A 293 -20.62 24.67 -2.88
N ILE A 294 -20.27 24.63 -1.59
CA ILE A 294 -20.93 25.39 -0.54
C ILE A 294 -20.78 26.88 -0.81
N ASN A 295 -19.59 27.37 -1.13
CA ASN A 295 -19.36 28.79 -1.46
C ASN A 295 -20.17 29.23 -2.69
N ALA A 296 -20.18 28.40 -3.75
CA ALA A 296 -20.96 28.68 -4.95
C ALA A 296 -22.49 28.77 -4.68
N ALA A 297 -23.00 27.97 -3.73
CA ALA A 297 -24.40 28.05 -3.30
C ALA A 297 -24.68 29.32 -2.50
N ILE A 298 -23.76 29.68 -1.59
CA ILE A 298 -23.86 30.92 -0.80
C ILE A 298 -23.85 32.18 -1.71
N GLU A 299 -22.91 32.22 -2.67
CA GLU A 299 -22.80 33.32 -3.64
C GLU A 299 -24.07 33.52 -4.47
N ARG A 300 -24.87 32.45 -4.63
CA ARG A 300 -26.17 32.51 -5.34
C ARG A 300 -27.39 32.66 -4.43
N ASN A 301 -27.16 32.92 -3.13
CA ASN A 301 -28.19 33.09 -2.11
C ASN A 301 -29.12 31.86 -2.00
N ALA A 302 -28.60 30.64 -2.15
CA ALA A 302 -29.38 29.44 -1.89
C ALA A 302 -29.67 29.31 -0.39
N PRO A 303 -30.91 29.06 0.05
CA PRO A 303 -31.27 28.92 1.46
C PRO A 303 -30.78 27.60 2.03
N ALA A 304 -30.67 26.55 1.20
CA ALA A 304 -30.18 25.24 1.60
C ALA A 304 -29.47 24.54 0.46
N ILE A 305 -28.64 23.56 0.83
CA ILE A 305 -28.01 22.61 -0.10
C ILE A 305 -28.49 21.20 0.25
N PHE A 306 -28.89 20.46 -0.76
CA PHE A 306 -29.27 19.06 -0.70
C PHE A 306 -28.22 18.18 -1.39
N LEU A 307 -28.17 16.91 -0.99
CA LEU A 307 -27.41 15.86 -1.68
C LEU A 307 -28.05 14.50 -1.42
N GLU A 308 -27.77 13.57 -2.33
CA GLU A 308 -28.06 12.15 -2.16
C GLU A 308 -26.75 11.38 -2.04
N VAL A 309 -26.66 10.46 -1.07
CA VAL A 309 -25.49 9.61 -0.84
C VAL A 309 -25.91 8.17 -0.56
N ARG A 310 -25.21 7.19 -1.14
CA ARG A 310 -25.47 5.77 -0.85
C ARG A 310 -25.28 5.48 0.63
N ALA A 311 -26.17 4.68 1.23
CA ALA A 311 -26.14 4.37 2.66
C ALA A 311 -24.83 3.69 3.09
N GLU A 312 -24.22 2.89 2.19
CA GLU A 312 -22.95 2.22 2.44
C GLU A 312 -21.72 3.12 2.34
N ASN A 313 -21.87 4.33 1.78
CA ASN A 313 -20.73 5.25 1.63
C ASN A 313 -20.49 6.03 2.93
N GLU A 314 -19.99 5.30 3.95
CA GLU A 314 -19.73 5.87 5.28
C GLU A 314 -18.72 7.03 5.23
N GLN A 315 -17.73 6.95 4.35
CA GLN A 315 -16.71 8.00 4.21
C GLN A 315 -17.31 9.33 3.71
N ALA A 316 -18.16 9.28 2.70
CA ALA A 316 -18.84 10.48 2.20
C ALA A 316 -19.85 11.02 3.23
N ARG A 317 -20.61 10.15 3.89
CA ARG A 317 -21.54 10.54 4.95
C ARG A 317 -20.83 11.26 6.10
N ALA A 318 -19.68 10.74 6.53
CA ALA A 318 -18.87 11.37 7.57
C ALA A 318 -18.35 12.75 7.12
N LEU A 319 -17.92 12.89 5.86
CA LEU A 319 -17.53 14.18 5.29
C LEU A 319 -18.68 15.19 5.34
N TYR A 320 -19.87 14.82 4.88
CA TYR A 320 -21.02 15.69 4.86
C TYR A 320 -21.49 16.07 6.27
N ALA A 321 -21.58 15.11 7.18
CA ALA A 321 -21.95 15.36 8.57
C ALA A 321 -20.97 16.33 9.27
N LYS A 322 -19.68 16.18 9.06
CA LYS A 322 -18.63 17.10 9.56
C LYS A 322 -18.82 18.52 9.05
N ASN A 323 -19.41 18.68 7.86
CA ASN A 323 -19.66 19.98 7.24
C ASN A 323 -21.07 20.53 7.51
N GLY A 324 -21.80 19.95 8.47
CA GLY A 324 -23.09 20.45 8.94
C GLY A 324 -24.29 20.00 8.11
N PHE A 325 -24.12 18.98 7.27
CA PHE A 325 -25.25 18.30 6.62
C PHE A 325 -25.93 17.34 7.60
N THR A 326 -27.24 17.36 7.65
CA THR A 326 -28.05 16.45 8.46
C THR A 326 -28.90 15.56 7.56
N GLN A 327 -29.09 14.31 7.97
CA GLN A 327 -30.00 13.40 7.26
C GLN A 327 -31.45 13.85 7.46
N ILE A 328 -32.18 13.99 6.36
CA ILE A 328 -33.59 14.37 6.37
C ILE A 328 -34.52 13.26 5.91
N SER A 329 -34.04 12.36 5.05
CA SER A 329 -34.84 11.26 4.51
C SER A 329 -33.97 10.10 4.04
N VAL A 330 -34.62 8.96 3.75
CA VAL A 330 -34.03 7.78 3.12
C VAL A 330 -34.90 7.35 1.95
N ARG A 331 -34.33 7.34 0.75
CA ARG A 331 -34.96 6.79 -0.44
C ARG A 331 -34.61 5.32 -0.58
N LYS A 332 -35.58 4.45 -0.34
CA LYS A 332 -35.37 2.98 -0.42
C LYS A 332 -35.23 2.53 -1.88
N ASN A 333 -34.35 1.53 -2.09
CA ASN A 333 -34.13 0.89 -3.39
C ASN A 333 -33.74 1.89 -4.51
N TYR A 334 -32.90 2.85 -4.23
CA TYR A 334 -32.52 3.95 -5.13
C TYR A 334 -31.83 3.45 -6.41
N ASP A 335 -30.99 2.44 -6.29
CA ASP A 335 -30.21 1.91 -7.41
C ASP A 335 -31.00 0.82 -8.16
N GLN A 336 -31.83 1.24 -9.10
CA GLN A 336 -32.65 0.32 -9.91
C GLN A 336 -31.87 -0.43 -10.97
N ASN A 337 -30.66 0.03 -11.34
CA ASN A 337 -29.84 -0.48 -12.45
C ASN A 337 -28.67 -1.37 -11.98
N SER A 338 -28.39 -1.49 -10.67
CA SER A 338 -27.34 -2.37 -10.20
C SER A 338 -27.65 -3.84 -10.46
N GLN A 339 -26.80 -4.52 -11.20
CA GLN A 339 -26.81 -5.97 -11.33
C GLN A 339 -25.79 -6.62 -10.38
N PRO A 340 -26.16 -7.67 -9.64
CA PRO A 340 -27.46 -8.34 -9.61
C PRO A 340 -28.49 -7.62 -8.71
N ARG A 341 -29.77 -7.75 -9.06
CA ARG A 341 -30.93 -7.16 -8.34
C ARG A 341 -30.97 -7.37 -6.81
N SER A 342 -30.12 -8.22 -6.26
CA SER A 342 -30.01 -8.54 -4.85
C SER A 342 -29.23 -7.50 -4.02
N LYS A 343 -28.61 -6.49 -4.63
CA LYS A 343 -27.85 -5.42 -3.96
C LYS A 343 -28.43 -4.03 -4.29
N ARG A 344 -29.72 -3.82 -4.05
CA ARG A 344 -30.27 -2.47 -4.11
C ARG A 344 -29.84 -1.71 -2.88
N SER A 345 -29.15 -0.60 -3.04
CA SER A 345 -28.78 0.26 -1.93
C SER A 345 -29.79 1.37 -1.73
N ASP A 346 -29.98 1.75 -0.47
CA ASP A 346 -30.77 2.91 -0.12
C ASP A 346 -29.94 4.19 -0.33
N ALA A 347 -30.55 5.29 -0.76
CA ALA A 347 -29.91 6.61 -0.75
C ALA A 347 -30.37 7.40 0.49
N ILE A 348 -29.40 8.02 1.14
CA ILE A 348 -29.63 8.94 2.23
C ILE A 348 -29.68 10.35 1.64
N ILE A 349 -30.77 11.08 1.89
CA ILE A 349 -30.90 12.47 1.53
C ILE A 349 -30.43 13.31 2.71
N MET A 350 -29.45 14.19 2.45
CA MET A 350 -28.90 15.08 3.46
C MET A 350 -29.08 16.54 3.05
N GLN A 351 -29.26 17.41 4.03
CA GLN A 351 -29.46 18.86 3.86
C GLN A 351 -28.51 19.65 4.76
N LYS A 352 -28.03 20.76 4.23
CA LYS A 352 -27.36 21.81 5.00
C LYS A 352 -28.11 23.13 4.78
N THR A 353 -28.62 23.73 5.85
CA THR A 353 -29.16 25.09 5.81
C THR A 353 -27.99 26.09 5.67
N LEU A 354 -28.10 26.98 4.72
CA LEU A 354 -27.20 28.11 4.57
C LEU A 354 -27.89 29.31 5.24
N GLY A 355 -27.22 29.96 6.17
CA GLY A 355 -27.79 31.20 6.77
C GLY A 355 -28.08 32.22 5.68
N ALA A 356 -29.20 32.92 5.76
CA ALA A 356 -29.42 34.07 4.93
C ALA A 356 -28.25 35.04 5.10
N ALA A 357 -27.65 35.49 4.00
CA ALA A 357 -26.70 36.58 4.06
C ALA A 357 -27.37 37.75 4.79
N HIS A 358 -26.85 38.12 5.94
CA HIS A 358 -27.28 39.33 6.61
C HIS A 358 -26.95 40.50 5.67
N GLU A 359 -28.01 41.23 5.26
CA GLU A 359 -27.91 42.55 4.60
C GLU A 359 -27.10 43.52 5.46
#